data_19fc38dfe4d2e5627c0338c77fc42903
#
_entry.id   19fc38dfe4d2e5627c0338c77fc42903
#
_cell.length_a   1.000
_cell.length_b   1.000
_cell.length_c   1.000
_cell.angle_alpha   90.00
_cell.angle_beta   90.00
_cell.angle_gamma   90.00
#
_symmetry.space_group_name_H-M   'P 1'
#
loop_
_entity.id
_entity.type
_entity.pdbx_description
1 polymer ?
#
loop_
_entity_poly.entity_id
_entity_poly.type
_entity_poly.pdbx_seq_one_letter_code
_entity_poly.pdbx_strand_id
1 'polypeptide(L)'
;MLFRSPRQGEGSTLAQQLQHSLRGLALIRLEQPGWERVLKLGFARRPDGEISRWLVVELMGRHSNLLLLDGDDQVIALARQVKPQQSRLRPIGTGDAYSPPPPLPGEPPRASESIDSWQQRLRLLPLPLGRALASAYQGISPALVAQLLPPGWAEQPVDQLSEEQWQELWQGWQHWLDQVNSNSWHWLADPSSGGYRCWLPAGTRERIPPEDPLAINQALATYYGSHLERQCLAQRRHQLTQRLSLAIAKESRDGQGLQARLDAVPQSEGLQQQADGYLSQQDPSRQCIETAQKLYKQARKLRRSVAAITPRLEWHQQRLAALEASLTYLEQATTLAEMEALASEVDELLGSERSQQPSNRKQRRQASGQPIQPLQLQSSSGLVLQVGRNHRQNEWIAFQQARRGDLWFHAQELPGSHVVLKASEGLASDDDLQAAADLAAHFSRGRGNGRVPVVMVPVEGLQRIPGAAAGTVRHRQGEQFWGEPDRALSLLRAQQP
;
A
#
# COMPACT_ATOMS: atom_id res chain seq x y z
N MET A 1 16.19 15.29 21.04
CA MET A 1 14.98 15.58 20.25
C MET A 1 13.96 14.46 20.51
N LEU A 2 12.88 14.73 21.21
CA LEU A 2 11.84 13.73 21.47
C LEU A 2 11.12 13.43 20.15
N PHE A 3 11.16 12.17 19.71
CA PHE A 3 10.37 11.70 18.59
C PHE A 3 8.89 11.93 18.91
N ARG A 4 8.28 12.93 18.30
CA ARG A 4 6.83 13.07 18.25
C ARG A 4 6.34 12.38 17.00
N SER A 5 5.78 11.18 17.14
CA SER A 5 4.96 10.61 16.09
C SER A 5 3.88 11.61 15.69
N PRO A 6 3.63 11.81 14.39
CA PRO A 6 2.53 12.66 13.96
C PRO A 6 1.23 12.16 14.59
N ARG A 7 0.46 13.05 15.21
CA ARG A 7 -0.87 12.76 15.74
C ARG A 7 -1.79 12.50 14.54
N GLN A 8 -1.93 11.24 14.17
CA GLN A 8 -2.91 10.82 13.17
C GLN A 8 -4.10 10.18 13.88
N GLY A 9 -5.27 10.80 13.76
CA GLY A 9 -6.55 10.25 14.13
C GLY A 9 -7.00 10.52 15.58
N GLU A 10 -8.27 10.25 15.85
CA GLU A 10 -8.82 10.20 17.21
C GLU A 10 -8.10 9.07 17.96
N GLY A 11 -7.57 9.39 19.16
CA GLY A 11 -6.81 8.44 19.97
C GLY A 11 -7.63 7.16 20.24
N SER A 12 -7.00 6.01 20.01
CA SER A 12 -7.63 4.72 20.32
C SER A 12 -8.00 4.64 21.80
N THR A 13 -8.97 3.81 22.16
CA THR A 13 -9.36 3.52 23.55
C THR A 13 -8.15 3.13 24.39
N LEU A 14 -7.22 2.34 23.83
CA LEU A 14 -5.96 1.99 24.48
C LEU A 14 -5.09 3.23 24.74
N ALA A 15 -4.94 4.14 23.80
CA ALA A 15 -4.15 5.37 23.99
C ALA A 15 -4.72 6.25 25.09
N GLN A 16 -6.04 6.37 25.19
CA GLN A 16 -6.73 7.09 26.25
C GLN A 16 -6.52 6.41 27.62
N GLN A 17 -6.63 5.08 27.69
CA GLN A 17 -6.37 4.29 28.89
C GLN A 17 -4.91 4.43 29.34
N LEU A 18 -3.95 4.35 28.43
CA LEU A 18 -2.53 4.54 28.74
C LEU A 18 -2.27 5.95 29.28
N GLN A 19 -2.81 6.98 28.63
CA GLN A 19 -2.65 8.36 29.08
C GLN A 19 -3.25 8.57 30.48
N HIS A 20 -4.43 8.03 30.74
CA HIS A 20 -5.09 8.16 32.04
C HIS A 20 -4.33 7.40 33.14
N SER A 21 -3.97 6.15 32.89
CA SER A 21 -3.41 5.24 33.90
C SER A 21 -1.93 5.51 34.21
N LEU A 22 -1.16 6.05 33.25
CA LEU A 22 0.28 6.32 33.42
C LEU A 22 0.59 7.79 33.73
N ARG A 23 -0.42 8.66 33.68
CA ARG A 23 -0.21 10.08 33.98
C ARG A 23 0.25 10.29 35.42
N GLY A 24 1.38 10.98 35.58
CA GLY A 24 1.97 11.27 36.90
C GLY A 24 2.70 10.10 37.54
N LEU A 25 2.91 9.00 36.81
CA LEU A 25 3.78 7.92 37.22
C LEU A 25 5.15 8.03 36.57
N ALA A 26 6.20 7.59 37.28
CA ALA A 26 7.56 7.47 36.80
C ALA A 26 7.85 6.03 36.37
N LEU A 27 8.57 5.85 35.26
CA LEU A 27 9.15 4.56 34.89
C LEU A 27 10.30 4.26 35.85
N ILE A 28 10.20 3.18 36.64
CA ILE A 28 11.19 2.81 37.65
C ILE A 28 11.83 1.45 37.40
N ARG A 29 11.23 0.65 36.51
CA ARG A 29 11.70 -0.72 36.27
C ARG A 29 11.54 -1.11 34.82
N LEU A 30 12.56 -1.80 34.29
CA LEU A 30 12.59 -2.38 32.96
C LEU A 30 13.03 -3.83 33.08
N GLU A 31 12.21 -4.77 32.58
CA GLU A 31 12.48 -6.20 32.67
C GLU A 31 12.27 -6.88 31.33
N GLN A 32 13.25 -7.70 30.95
CA GLN A 32 13.12 -8.67 29.85
C GLN A 32 13.41 -10.07 30.44
N PRO A 33 12.43 -10.97 30.47
CA PRO A 33 12.64 -12.32 31.00
C PRO A 33 13.55 -13.13 30.06
N GLY A 34 14.79 -13.34 30.43
CA GLY A 34 15.75 -14.13 29.64
C GLY A 34 15.84 -13.73 28.17
N TRP A 35 15.69 -14.68 27.26
CA TRP A 35 15.67 -14.51 25.82
C TRP A 35 14.27 -14.30 25.23
N GLU A 36 13.25 -14.11 26.10
CA GLU A 36 11.88 -13.90 25.65
C GLU A 36 11.71 -12.56 24.94
N ARG A 37 10.80 -12.51 23.98
CA ARG A 37 10.43 -11.29 23.24
C ARG A 37 9.36 -10.47 23.97
N VAL A 38 9.51 -10.34 25.27
CA VAL A 38 8.60 -9.63 26.17
C VAL A 38 9.39 -8.61 26.95
N LEU A 39 8.91 -7.35 26.93
CA LEU A 39 9.46 -6.28 27.72
C LEU A 39 8.39 -5.80 28.68
N LYS A 40 8.71 -5.74 29.98
CA LYS A 40 7.85 -5.22 31.03
C LYS A 40 8.42 -3.89 31.54
N LEU A 41 7.59 -2.85 31.53
CA LEU A 41 7.91 -1.51 32.03
C LEU A 41 7.08 -1.27 33.31
N GLY A 42 7.75 -1.11 34.44
CA GLY A 42 7.11 -0.89 35.74
C GLY A 42 7.03 0.59 36.09
N PHE A 43 5.85 1.06 36.45
CA PHE A 43 5.56 2.45 36.77
C PHE A 43 5.08 2.59 38.21
N ALA A 44 5.62 3.60 38.93
CA ALA A 44 5.24 3.96 40.27
C ALA A 44 5.03 5.46 40.46
N ARG A 45 4.37 5.87 41.54
CA ARG A 45 4.19 7.30 41.85
C ARG A 45 5.48 7.99 42.29
N ARG A 46 6.43 7.22 42.86
CA ARG A 46 7.74 7.70 43.32
C ARG A 46 8.83 6.73 42.83
N PRO A 47 10.07 7.20 42.65
CA PRO A 47 11.18 6.33 42.22
C PRO A 47 11.39 5.10 43.10
N ASP A 48 11.19 5.21 44.41
CA ASP A 48 11.37 4.13 45.39
C ASP A 48 10.04 3.46 45.79
N GLY A 49 8.96 3.74 45.06
CA GLY A 49 7.62 3.25 45.37
C GLY A 49 7.35 1.89 44.78
N GLU A 50 6.28 1.23 45.29
CA GLU A 50 5.76 0.01 44.72
C GLU A 50 5.19 0.27 43.32
N ILE A 51 5.39 -0.70 42.41
CA ILE A 51 4.88 -0.65 41.08
C ILE A 51 3.36 -0.75 41.08
N SER A 52 2.72 0.28 40.61
CA SER A 52 1.25 0.36 40.54
C SER A 52 0.69 0.03 39.17
N ARG A 53 1.53 0.08 38.12
CA ARG A 53 1.15 -0.25 36.74
C ARG A 53 2.31 -0.92 36.02
N TRP A 54 1.99 -1.91 35.18
CA TRP A 54 2.89 -2.49 34.24
C TRP A 54 2.43 -2.22 32.81
N LEU A 55 3.36 -1.85 31.94
CA LEU A 55 3.16 -1.86 30.50
C LEU A 55 3.97 -3.01 29.93
N VAL A 56 3.27 -4.00 29.38
CA VAL A 56 3.90 -5.20 28.80
C VAL A 56 3.87 -5.09 27.28
N VAL A 57 5.03 -5.23 26.67
CA VAL A 57 5.22 -5.20 25.21
C VAL A 57 5.64 -6.60 24.76
N GLU A 58 4.81 -7.24 23.94
CA GLU A 58 5.08 -8.56 23.36
C GLU A 58 5.41 -8.40 21.87
N LEU A 59 6.65 -8.75 21.46
CA LEU A 59 7.15 -8.56 20.11
C LEU A 59 7.16 -9.91 19.33
N MET A 60 5.99 -10.31 18.81
CA MET A 60 5.78 -11.62 18.17
C MET A 60 5.25 -11.51 16.74
N GLY A 61 5.74 -10.55 15.96
CA GLY A 61 5.30 -10.28 14.60
C GLY A 61 3.78 -10.02 14.55
N ARG A 62 3.04 -10.82 13.79
CA ARG A 62 1.56 -10.66 13.68
C ARG A 62 0.81 -10.91 14.99
N HIS A 63 1.44 -11.51 15.98
CA HIS A 63 0.88 -11.79 17.29
C HIS A 63 1.36 -10.82 18.37
N SER A 64 2.10 -9.78 17.99
CA SER A 64 2.51 -8.71 18.90
C SER A 64 1.32 -8.10 19.61
N ASN A 65 1.52 -7.74 20.90
CA ASN A 65 0.51 -7.11 21.71
C ASN A 65 1.13 -6.08 22.66
N LEU A 66 0.31 -5.16 23.13
CA LEU A 66 0.66 -4.18 24.14
C LEU A 66 -0.43 -4.24 25.21
N LEU A 67 -0.04 -4.50 26.45
CA LEU A 67 -0.96 -4.69 27.55
C LEU A 67 -0.63 -3.72 28.69
N LEU A 68 -1.64 -3.10 29.24
CA LEU A 68 -1.55 -2.33 30.46
C LEU A 68 -2.13 -3.18 31.60
N LEU A 69 -1.34 -3.41 32.65
CA LEU A 69 -1.73 -4.17 33.82
C LEU A 69 -1.78 -3.27 35.05
N ASP A 70 -2.52 -3.69 36.07
CA ASP A 70 -2.44 -3.10 37.40
C ASP A 70 -1.28 -3.69 38.23
N GLY A 71 -1.23 -3.37 39.53
CA GLY A 71 -0.21 -3.90 40.45
C GLY A 71 -0.33 -5.40 40.73
N ASP A 72 -1.49 -5.99 40.47
CA ASP A 72 -1.82 -7.40 40.72
C ASP A 72 -1.80 -8.22 39.40
N ASP A 73 -1.11 -7.72 38.37
CA ASP A 73 -1.00 -8.33 37.05
C ASP A 73 -2.36 -8.55 36.32
N GLN A 74 -3.42 -7.78 36.67
CA GLN A 74 -4.69 -7.85 35.95
C GLN A 74 -4.67 -6.91 34.72
N VAL A 75 -5.20 -7.39 33.59
CA VAL A 75 -5.23 -6.63 32.32
C VAL A 75 -6.27 -5.51 32.39
N ILE A 76 -5.81 -4.27 32.45
CA ILE A 76 -6.67 -3.08 32.39
C ILE A 76 -7.08 -2.76 30.93
N ALA A 77 -6.12 -2.83 30.02
CA ALA A 77 -6.32 -2.55 28.60
C ALA A 77 -5.27 -3.27 27.75
N LEU A 78 -5.60 -3.56 26.50
CA LEU A 78 -4.68 -4.20 25.56
C LEU A 78 -4.94 -3.74 24.13
N ALA A 79 -3.90 -3.81 23.29
CA ALA A 79 -4.01 -3.44 21.88
C ALA A 79 -4.83 -4.45 21.07
N ARG A 80 -4.74 -5.74 21.45
CA ARG A 80 -5.42 -6.81 20.74
C ARG A 80 -5.98 -7.85 21.71
N GLN A 81 -7.31 -7.92 21.79
CA GLN A 81 -7.99 -8.97 22.52
C GLN A 81 -7.94 -10.29 21.74
N VAL A 82 -7.63 -11.39 22.41
CA VAL A 82 -7.57 -12.73 21.83
C VAL A 82 -8.66 -13.58 22.46
N LYS A 83 -9.68 -13.90 21.68
CA LYS A 83 -10.83 -14.73 22.13
C LYS A 83 -10.47 -16.22 22.14
N PRO A 84 -11.15 -17.07 22.93
CA PRO A 84 -10.93 -18.52 22.93
C PRO A 84 -11.06 -19.18 21.56
N GLN A 85 -11.90 -18.63 20.67
CA GLN A 85 -12.05 -19.13 19.30
C GLN A 85 -10.85 -18.80 18.41
N GLN A 86 -10.06 -17.79 18.75
CA GLN A 86 -8.87 -17.35 17.99
C GLN A 86 -7.59 -18.03 18.46
N SER A 87 -7.50 -18.38 19.73
CA SER A 87 -6.38 -19.11 20.32
C SER A 87 -6.89 -19.99 21.48
N ARG A 88 -6.60 -21.28 21.40
CA ARG A 88 -6.85 -22.21 22.51
C ARG A 88 -5.72 -22.16 23.54
N LEU A 89 -4.52 -21.72 23.13
CA LEU A 89 -3.34 -21.73 23.99
C LEU A 89 -3.32 -20.56 24.96
N ARG A 90 -3.72 -19.37 24.51
CA ARG A 90 -3.65 -18.15 25.32
C ARG A 90 -4.74 -17.16 24.89
N PRO A 91 -6.00 -17.37 25.28
CA PRO A 91 -6.99 -16.30 25.22
C PRO A 91 -6.59 -15.24 26.26
N ILE A 92 -6.76 -13.96 25.92
CA ILE A 92 -6.48 -12.85 26.84
C ILE A 92 -7.35 -11.64 26.49
N GLY A 93 -8.01 -11.08 27.49
CA GLY A 93 -8.89 -9.95 27.39
C GLY A 93 -8.75 -9.00 28.58
N THR A 94 -9.51 -7.92 28.56
CA THR A 94 -9.60 -6.99 29.69
C THR A 94 -10.23 -7.68 30.90
N GLY A 95 -9.61 -7.53 32.08
CA GLY A 95 -10.03 -8.16 33.35
C GLY A 95 -9.42 -9.54 33.57
N ASP A 96 -8.71 -10.12 32.60
CA ASP A 96 -8.01 -11.39 32.79
C ASP A 96 -6.70 -11.18 33.56
N ALA A 97 -6.25 -12.18 34.30
CA ALA A 97 -4.90 -12.21 34.85
C ALA A 97 -3.89 -12.39 33.71
N TYR A 98 -2.81 -11.60 33.72
CA TYR A 98 -1.76 -11.73 32.74
C TYR A 98 -1.04 -13.07 32.84
N SER A 99 -0.99 -13.79 31.77
CA SER A 99 -0.12 -14.97 31.60
C SER A 99 0.89 -14.69 30.51
N PRO A 100 2.19 -15.01 30.67
CA PRO A 100 3.18 -14.81 29.62
C PRO A 100 2.85 -15.67 28.41
N PRO A 101 3.35 -15.29 27.21
CA PRO A 101 3.26 -16.15 26.03
C PRO A 101 3.94 -17.51 26.30
N PRO A 102 3.59 -18.55 25.51
CA PRO A 102 4.32 -19.81 25.58
C PRO A 102 5.83 -19.54 25.39
N PRO A 103 6.70 -20.19 26.20
CA PRO A 103 8.12 -19.95 26.12
C PRO A 103 8.68 -20.29 24.73
N LEU A 104 9.75 -19.60 24.35
CA LEU A 104 10.46 -19.92 23.13
C LEU A 104 11.02 -21.36 23.19
N PRO A 105 10.96 -22.11 22.06
CA PRO A 105 11.58 -23.43 22.02
C PRO A 105 13.10 -23.33 22.15
N GLY A 106 13.72 -24.41 22.59
CA GLY A 106 15.16 -24.52 22.73
C GLY A 106 15.69 -24.00 24.08
N GLU A 107 17.00 -24.12 24.23
CA GLU A 107 17.72 -23.66 25.42
C GLU A 107 18.17 -22.20 25.27
N PRO A 108 18.29 -21.46 26.37
CA PRO A 108 18.91 -20.14 26.31
C PRO A 108 20.38 -20.25 25.92
N PRO A 109 20.87 -19.42 24.97
CA PRO A 109 22.29 -19.37 24.64
C PRO A 109 23.15 -19.04 25.88
N ARG A 110 24.25 -19.78 26.08
CA ARG A 110 25.14 -19.61 27.26
C ARG A 110 26.59 -19.56 26.80
N ALA A 111 27.35 -18.57 27.25
CA ALA A 111 28.78 -18.46 26.96
C ALA A 111 29.61 -19.55 27.62
N SER A 112 29.09 -20.16 28.69
CA SER A 112 29.74 -21.28 29.41
C SER A 112 29.53 -22.65 28.80
N GLU A 113 28.77 -22.78 27.72
CA GLU A 113 28.54 -24.04 27.01
C GLU A 113 29.82 -24.47 26.30
N SER A 114 30.15 -25.79 26.32
CA SER A 114 31.28 -26.33 25.58
C SER A 114 30.91 -26.56 24.11
N ILE A 115 31.92 -26.56 23.24
CA ILE A 115 31.75 -26.87 21.82
C ILE A 115 31.10 -28.24 21.60
N ASP A 116 31.51 -29.24 22.37
CA ASP A 116 30.98 -30.63 22.25
C ASP A 116 29.48 -30.68 22.60
N SER A 117 29.07 -30.01 23.69
CA SER A 117 27.66 -29.91 24.08
C SER A 117 26.82 -29.15 23.05
N TRP A 118 27.39 -28.06 22.52
CA TRP A 118 26.75 -27.24 21.48
C TRP A 118 26.55 -28.03 20.16
N GLN A 119 27.59 -28.73 19.68
CA GLN A 119 27.53 -29.60 18.51
C GLN A 119 26.54 -30.75 18.70
N GLN A 120 26.58 -31.41 19.87
CA GLN A 120 25.68 -32.50 20.18
C GLN A 120 24.22 -32.06 20.16
N ARG A 121 23.94 -30.87 20.68
CA ARG A 121 22.60 -30.28 20.66
C ARG A 121 22.11 -30.00 19.24
N LEU A 122 22.94 -29.44 18.37
CA LEU A 122 22.59 -29.17 16.98
C LEU A 122 22.40 -30.46 16.16
N ARG A 123 23.07 -31.54 16.53
CA ARG A 123 22.95 -32.86 15.89
C ARG A 123 21.80 -33.71 16.40
N LEU A 124 21.02 -33.25 17.37
CA LEU A 124 19.89 -34.04 17.92
C LEU A 124 18.84 -34.37 16.85
N LEU A 125 18.69 -33.55 15.85
CA LEU A 125 17.78 -33.77 14.73
C LEU A 125 18.53 -33.59 13.40
N PRO A 126 18.27 -34.45 12.40
CA PRO A 126 18.91 -34.36 11.08
C PRO A 126 18.28 -33.18 10.28
N LEU A 127 18.54 -31.96 10.70
CA LEU A 127 18.03 -30.75 10.09
C LEU A 127 19.14 -30.00 9.35
N PRO A 128 18.78 -29.13 8.37
CA PRO A 128 19.69 -28.11 7.88
C PRO A 128 20.18 -27.22 9.02
N LEU A 129 21.45 -26.78 8.98
CA LEU A 129 22.13 -26.04 10.05
C LEU A 129 21.34 -24.81 10.54
N GLY A 130 20.78 -24.03 9.63
CA GLY A 130 19.98 -22.86 9.99
C GLY A 130 18.73 -23.22 10.81
N ARG A 131 18.08 -24.33 10.50
CA ARG A 131 16.93 -24.83 11.27
C ARG A 131 17.36 -25.45 12.59
N ALA A 132 18.49 -26.16 12.61
CA ALA A 132 19.04 -26.72 13.84
C ALA A 132 19.32 -25.61 14.86
N LEU A 133 20.02 -24.55 14.48
CA LEU A 133 20.25 -23.36 15.33
C LEU A 133 18.98 -22.75 15.85
N ALA A 134 18.02 -22.46 14.96
CA ALA A 134 16.76 -21.81 15.32
C ALA A 134 15.85 -22.67 16.24
N SER A 135 15.96 -23.99 16.18
CA SER A 135 15.18 -24.89 17.04
C SER A 135 15.90 -25.27 18.34
N ALA A 136 17.24 -25.29 18.34
CA ALA A 136 18.03 -25.65 19.50
C ALA A 136 18.16 -24.52 20.53
N TYR A 137 18.13 -23.27 20.08
CA TYR A 137 18.38 -22.09 20.92
C TYR A 137 17.28 -21.03 20.85
N GLN A 138 16.94 -20.47 22.00
CA GLN A 138 15.98 -19.39 22.14
C GLN A 138 16.51 -18.10 21.48
N GLY A 139 15.62 -17.32 20.88
CA GLY A 139 15.96 -16.01 20.29
C GLY A 139 16.68 -16.06 18.94
N ILE A 140 17.00 -17.22 18.41
CA ILE A 140 17.67 -17.35 17.12
C ILE A 140 16.64 -17.24 15.99
N SER A 141 16.60 -16.08 15.36
CA SER A 141 15.73 -15.80 14.21
C SER A 141 16.38 -16.17 12.89
N PRO A 142 15.61 -16.38 11.80
CA PRO A 142 16.20 -16.58 10.46
C PRO A 142 17.14 -15.45 10.02
N ALA A 143 16.86 -14.21 10.42
CA ALA A 143 17.72 -13.07 10.13
C ALA A 143 19.06 -13.17 10.87
N LEU A 144 19.04 -13.59 12.14
CA LEU A 144 20.26 -13.82 12.91
C LEU A 144 21.05 -15.01 12.37
N VAL A 145 20.39 -16.09 11.99
CA VAL A 145 21.03 -17.24 11.30
C VAL A 145 21.79 -16.79 10.07
N ALA A 146 21.16 -15.98 9.21
CA ALA A 146 21.80 -15.44 8.00
C ALA A 146 23.01 -14.53 8.31
N GLN A 147 23.09 -13.95 9.51
CA GLN A 147 24.21 -13.12 9.95
C GLN A 147 25.33 -13.91 10.61
N LEU A 148 25.00 -15.02 11.26
CA LEU A 148 25.95 -15.90 11.94
C LEU A 148 26.66 -16.85 11.00
N LEU A 149 25.96 -17.28 9.92
CA LEU A 149 26.44 -18.31 9.01
C LEU A 149 27.05 -17.72 7.73
N PRO A 150 28.11 -18.28 7.21
CA PRO A 150 28.57 -17.99 5.85
C PRO A 150 27.49 -18.30 4.81
N PRO A 151 27.51 -17.61 3.65
CA PRO A 151 26.55 -17.85 2.57
C PRO A 151 26.48 -19.32 2.16
N GLY A 152 25.25 -19.87 2.07
CA GLY A 152 25.00 -21.24 1.66
C GLY A 152 25.08 -22.30 2.78
N TRP A 153 25.60 -21.99 3.98
CA TRP A 153 25.70 -22.97 5.06
C TRP A 153 24.39 -23.26 5.78
N ALA A 154 23.46 -22.32 5.74
CA ALA A 154 22.18 -22.50 6.41
C ALA A 154 21.38 -23.72 5.93
N GLU A 155 21.53 -24.09 4.66
CA GLU A 155 20.85 -25.23 4.03
C GLU A 155 21.66 -26.55 4.10
N GLN A 156 22.91 -26.53 4.59
CA GLN A 156 23.70 -27.73 4.73
C GLN A 156 23.18 -28.59 5.88
N PRO A 157 23.03 -29.91 5.69
CA PRO A 157 22.75 -30.85 6.77
C PRO A 157 23.85 -30.84 7.84
N VAL A 158 23.46 -30.83 9.11
CA VAL A 158 24.42 -30.78 10.25
C VAL A 158 25.41 -31.94 10.31
N ASP A 159 25.06 -33.08 9.76
CA ASP A 159 25.89 -34.31 9.68
C ASP A 159 26.94 -34.25 8.57
N GLN A 160 26.85 -33.31 7.65
CA GLN A 160 27.78 -33.14 6.53
C GLN A 160 28.82 -32.04 6.78
N LEU A 161 28.79 -31.38 7.94
CA LEU A 161 29.74 -30.32 8.27
C LEU A 161 31.12 -30.94 8.66
N SER A 162 32.19 -30.36 8.10
CA SER A 162 33.58 -30.73 8.47
C SER A 162 33.94 -30.17 9.85
N GLU A 163 35.02 -30.70 10.45
CA GLU A 163 35.49 -30.22 11.75
C GLU A 163 35.96 -28.76 11.68
N GLU A 164 36.57 -28.33 10.57
CA GLU A 164 36.94 -26.93 10.35
C GLU A 164 35.73 -26.03 10.31
N GLN A 165 34.64 -26.46 9.66
CA GLN A 165 33.38 -25.71 9.63
C GLN A 165 32.75 -25.58 11.03
N TRP A 166 32.80 -26.64 11.83
CA TRP A 166 32.33 -26.61 13.21
C TRP A 166 33.13 -25.64 14.08
N GLN A 167 34.44 -25.57 13.92
CA GLN A 167 35.28 -24.62 14.64
C GLN A 167 35.02 -23.20 14.23
N GLU A 168 34.84 -22.90 12.94
CA GLU A 168 34.51 -21.57 12.43
C GLU A 168 33.14 -21.09 12.95
N LEU A 169 32.15 -21.97 12.90
CA LEU A 169 30.80 -21.67 13.43
C LEU A 169 30.81 -21.40 14.93
N TRP A 170 31.56 -22.20 15.69
CA TRP A 170 31.68 -22.00 17.11
C TRP A 170 32.35 -20.69 17.47
N GLN A 171 33.41 -20.33 16.77
CA GLN A 171 34.07 -19.03 16.95
C GLN A 171 33.11 -17.86 16.67
N GLY A 172 32.36 -17.95 15.58
CA GLY A 172 31.33 -16.95 15.24
C GLY A 172 30.22 -16.83 16.30
N TRP A 173 29.76 -18.01 16.79
CA TRP A 173 28.77 -18.11 17.86
C TRP A 173 29.23 -17.47 19.18
N GLN A 174 30.43 -17.82 19.64
CA GLN A 174 31.02 -17.25 20.85
C GLN A 174 31.26 -15.75 20.72
N HIS A 175 31.77 -15.32 19.60
CA HIS A 175 32.00 -13.92 19.33
C HIS A 175 30.69 -13.08 19.40
N TRP A 176 29.61 -13.58 18.82
CA TRP A 176 28.30 -12.97 18.92
C TRP A 176 27.79 -12.91 20.37
N LEU A 177 27.88 -14.02 21.11
CA LEU A 177 27.48 -14.07 22.51
C LEU A 177 28.29 -13.12 23.41
N ASP A 178 29.58 -13.01 23.19
CA ASP A 178 30.43 -12.10 23.95
C ASP A 178 30.01 -10.64 23.74
N GLN A 179 29.66 -10.25 22.51
CA GLN A 179 29.17 -8.90 22.26
C GLN A 179 27.80 -8.63 22.89
N VAL A 180 26.89 -9.62 22.87
CA VAL A 180 25.60 -9.52 23.55
C VAL A 180 25.80 -9.38 25.06
N ASN A 181 26.65 -10.21 25.68
CA ASN A 181 26.90 -10.23 27.12
C ASN A 181 27.64 -8.97 27.61
N SER A 182 28.54 -8.44 26.79
CA SER A 182 29.32 -7.21 27.10
C SER A 182 28.57 -5.93 26.75
N ASN A 183 27.34 -6.01 26.20
CA ASN A 183 26.59 -4.88 25.66
C ASN A 183 27.38 -4.04 24.63
N SER A 184 28.21 -4.70 23.83
CA SER A 184 28.99 -4.06 22.76
C SER A 184 28.16 -3.93 21.50
N TRP A 185 27.36 -2.89 21.42
CA TRP A 185 26.44 -2.69 20.31
C TRP A 185 27.00 -1.77 19.24
N HIS A 186 26.71 -2.10 17.96
CA HIS A 186 27.10 -1.35 16.77
C HIS A 186 25.96 -1.35 15.77
N TRP A 187 25.79 -0.27 15.02
CA TRP A 187 24.84 -0.22 13.93
C TRP A 187 25.53 -0.45 12.59
N LEU A 188 25.19 -1.54 11.92
CA LEU A 188 25.68 -1.87 10.59
C LEU A 188 24.49 -2.10 9.66
N ALA A 189 24.31 -1.23 8.66
CA ALA A 189 23.35 -1.49 7.58
C ALA A 189 23.85 -2.66 6.73
N ASP A 190 22.93 -3.54 6.34
CA ASP A 190 23.19 -4.60 5.39
C ASP A 190 22.55 -4.27 4.03
N PRO A 191 23.34 -3.75 3.07
CA PRO A 191 22.82 -3.35 1.77
C PRO A 191 22.32 -4.55 0.94
N SER A 192 22.82 -5.75 1.20
CA SER A 192 22.51 -6.97 0.42
C SER A 192 21.13 -7.52 0.75
N SER A 193 20.74 -7.49 2.02
CA SER A 193 19.42 -7.95 2.49
C SER A 193 18.43 -6.80 2.72
N GLY A 194 18.90 -5.54 2.69
CA GLY A 194 18.12 -4.38 3.14
C GLY A 194 17.83 -4.41 4.64
N GLY A 195 18.57 -5.26 5.39
CA GLY A 195 18.48 -5.43 6.84
C GLY A 195 19.50 -4.60 7.62
N TYR A 196 19.71 -4.99 8.86
CA TYR A 196 20.75 -4.41 9.71
C TYR A 196 21.32 -5.46 10.66
N ARG A 197 22.51 -5.17 11.21
CA ARG A 197 23.17 -5.94 12.26
C ARG A 197 23.52 -4.99 13.40
N CYS A 198 23.36 -5.45 14.65
CA CYS A 198 23.71 -4.67 15.84
C CYS A 198 25.00 -5.13 16.53
N TRP A 199 25.86 -5.85 15.85
CA TRP A 199 27.12 -6.40 16.36
C TRP A 199 28.17 -6.50 15.25
N LEU A 200 29.48 -6.46 15.63
CA LEU A 200 30.57 -6.54 14.66
C LEU A 200 30.81 -8.01 14.23
N PRO A 201 31.02 -8.28 12.93
CA PRO A 201 31.42 -9.62 12.48
C PRO A 201 32.75 -10.06 13.08
N ALA A 202 32.93 -11.37 13.27
CA ALA A 202 34.24 -11.92 13.65
C ALA A 202 35.28 -11.52 12.60
N GLY A 203 36.52 -11.23 13.06
CA GLY A 203 37.61 -10.83 12.18
C GLY A 203 37.63 -9.36 11.77
N THR A 204 36.75 -8.52 12.30
CA THR A 204 36.83 -7.06 12.13
C THR A 204 38.14 -6.57 12.71
N ARG A 205 39.07 -6.10 11.86
CA ARG A 205 40.44 -5.72 12.25
C ARG A 205 40.50 -4.39 13.01
N GLU A 206 39.52 -3.50 12.82
CA GLU A 206 39.45 -2.23 13.52
C GLU A 206 38.76 -2.40 14.86
N ARG A 207 39.39 -1.91 15.92
CA ARG A 207 38.79 -1.83 17.26
C ARG A 207 37.82 -0.64 17.28
N ILE A 208 36.62 -0.87 16.75
CA ILE A 208 35.54 0.13 16.76
C ILE A 208 34.95 0.15 18.17
N PRO A 209 34.94 1.30 18.87
CA PRO A 209 34.29 1.38 20.17
C PRO A 209 32.79 1.17 20.03
N PRO A 210 32.11 0.62 21.04
CA PRO A 210 30.65 0.51 21.05
C PRO A 210 29.99 1.88 20.83
N GLU A 211 28.94 1.89 20.03
CA GLU A 211 28.18 3.12 19.79
C GLU A 211 27.31 3.49 21.00
N ASP A 212 27.02 4.78 21.13
CA ASP A 212 26.05 5.26 22.11
C ASP A 212 24.70 4.55 21.89
N PRO A 213 24.11 3.94 22.93
CA PRO A 213 22.78 3.31 22.84
C PRO A 213 21.70 4.24 22.25
N LEU A 214 21.82 5.55 22.44
CA LEU A 214 20.91 6.53 21.84
C LEU A 214 21.06 6.57 20.31
N ALA A 215 22.29 6.52 19.78
CA ALA A 215 22.55 6.49 18.34
C ALA A 215 21.97 5.23 17.70
N ILE A 216 22.14 4.07 18.34
CA ILE A 216 21.55 2.80 17.88
C ILE A 216 20.02 2.86 17.88
N ASN A 217 19.42 3.37 18.95
CA ASN A 217 17.97 3.54 19.02
C ASN A 217 17.43 4.48 17.94
N GLN A 218 18.16 5.55 17.61
CA GLN A 218 17.79 6.46 16.52
C GLN A 218 17.91 5.77 15.15
N ALA A 219 18.95 5.00 14.93
CA ALA A 219 19.12 4.21 13.70
C ALA A 219 18.01 3.16 13.53
N LEU A 220 17.68 2.42 14.60
CA LEU A 220 16.55 1.49 14.64
C LEU A 220 15.21 2.19 14.36
N ALA A 221 14.96 3.35 14.99
CA ALA A 221 13.74 4.10 14.78
C ALA A 221 13.60 4.58 13.31
N THR A 222 14.70 5.02 12.71
CA THR A 222 14.74 5.42 11.30
C THR A 222 14.48 4.23 10.37
N TYR A 223 15.14 3.10 10.64
CA TYR A 223 14.97 1.86 9.86
C TYR A 223 13.53 1.35 9.92
N TYR A 224 12.99 1.16 11.12
CA TYR A 224 11.62 0.67 11.29
C TYR A 224 10.57 1.67 10.86
N GLY A 225 10.81 2.97 11.02
CA GLY A 225 9.94 4.03 10.54
C GLY A 225 9.73 3.94 9.04
N SER A 226 10.81 3.89 8.28
CA SER A 226 10.77 3.76 6.81
C SER A 226 10.21 2.40 6.34
N HIS A 227 10.48 1.33 7.09
CA HIS A 227 9.94 0.00 6.79
C HIS A 227 8.43 -0.08 7.00
N LEU A 228 7.94 0.44 8.12
CA LEU A 228 6.51 0.53 8.43
C LEU A 228 5.76 1.40 7.43
N GLU A 229 6.33 2.54 7.05
CA GLU A 229 5.74 3.40 6.02
C GLU A 229 5.57 2.68 4.69
N ARG A 230 6.61 1.98 4.23
CA ARG A 230 6.55 1.15 3.02
C ARG A 230 5.50 0.03 3.12
N GLN A 231 5.42 -0.64 4.28
CA GLN A 231 4.41 -1.67 4.52
C GLN A 231 3.00 -1.10 4.50
N CYS A 232 2.77 0.02 5.19
CA CYS A 232 1.47 0.69 5.22
C CYS A 232 1.05 1.12 3.81
N LEU A 233 1.98 1.71 3.04
CA LEU A 233 1.75 2.10 1.66
C LEU A 233 1.37 0.90 0.78
N ALA A 234 2.14 -0.19 0.86
CA ALA A 234 1.88 -1.41 0.10
C ALA A 234 0.54 -2.06 0.48
N GLN A 235 0.23 -2.14 1.77
CA GLN A 235 -1.04 -2.69 2.26
C GLN A 235 -2.23 -1.84 1.81
N ARG A 236 -2.12 -0.52 1.92
CA ARG A 236 -3.18 0.40 1.49
C ARG A 236 -3.41 0.33 -0.02
N ARG A 237 -2.31 0.32 -0.80
CA ARG A 237 -2.37 0.12 -2.25
C ARG A 237 -3.10 -1.17 -2.60
N HIS A 238 -2.71 -2.29 -1.98
CA HIS A 238 -3.34 -3.59 -2.22
C HIS A 238 -4.85 -3.57 -1.95
N GLN A 239 -5.29 -3.01 -0.81
CA GLN A 239 -6.70 -2.89 -0.46
C GLN A 239 -7.50 -2.07 -1.48
N LEU A 240 -6.97 -0.92 -1.90
CA LEU A 240 -7.64 -0.05 -2.87
C LEU A 240 -7.67 -0.68 -4.26
N THR A 241 -6.57 -1.32 -4.68
CA THR A 241 -6.50 -2.05 -5.96
C THR A 241 -7.54 -3.16 -6.02
N GLN A 242 -7.70 -3.96 -4.96
CA GLN A 242 -8.75 -5.00 -4.91
C GLN A 242 -10.16 -4.42 -5.05
N ARG A 243 -10.45 -3.31 -4.34
CA ARG A 243 -11.75 -2.65 -4.42
C ARG A 243 -12.04 -2.11 -5.81
N LEU A 244 -11.06 -1.47 -6.43
CA LEU A 244 -11.18 -0.95 -7.81
C LEU A 244 -11.33 -2.09 -8.82
N SER A 245 -10.54 -3.16 -8.72
CA SER A 245 -10.62 -4.30 -9.63
C SER A 245 -12.02 -4.97 -9.61
N LEU A 246 -12.61 -5.10 -8.41
CA LEU A 246 -13.97 -5.61 -8.28
C LEU A 246 -15.01 -4.68 -8.92
N ALA A 247 -14.85 -3.36 -8.74
CA ALA A 247 -15.74 -2.38 -9.35
C ALA A 247 -15.59 -2.34 -10.89
N ILE A 248 -14.37 -2.37 -11.40
CA ILE A 248 -14.06 -2.45 -12.84
C ILE A 248 -14.70 -3.69 -13.45
N ALA A 249 -14.54 -4.86 -12.81
CA ALA A 249 -15.13 -6.11 -13.30
C ALA A 249 -16.67 -6.05 -13.33
N LYS A 250 -17.28 -5.38 -12.36
CA LYS A 250 -18.75 -5.16 -12.34
C LYS A 250 -19.17 -4.24 -13.48
N GLU A 251 -18.56 -3.06 -13.60
CA GLU A 251 -18.91 -2.07 -14.62
C GLU A 251 -18.71 -2.61 -16.04
N SER A 252 -17.61 -3.35 -16.27
CA SER A 252 -17.32 -3.99 -17.56
C SER A 252 -18.38 -5.02 -17.92
N ARG A 253 -18.81 -5.85 -16.97
CA ARG A 253 -19.87 -6.84 -17.19
C ARG A 253 -21.22 -6.19 -17.51
N ASP A 254 -21.57 -5.14 -16.75
CA ASP A 254 -22.83 -4.41 -16.94
C ASP A 254 -22.83 -3.69 -18.30
N GLY A 255 -21.70 -3.07 -18.68
CA GLY A 255 -21.51 -2.45 -20.00
C GLY A 255 -21.58 -3.46 -21.15
N GLN A 256 -20.91 -4.62 -21.04
CA GLN A 256 -20.98 -5.69 -22.03
C GLN A 256 -22.42 -6.22 -22.22
N GLY A 257 -23.18 -6.36 -21.11
CA GLY A 257 -24.56 -6.77 -21.16
C GLY A 257 -25.47 -5.76 -21.90
N LEU A 258 -25.20 -4.45 -21.76
CA LEU A 258 -25.90 -3.42 -22.51
C LEU A 258 -25.49 -3.39 -23.99
N GLN A 259 -24.19 -3.54 -24.27
CA GLN A 259 -23.68 -3.61 -25.64
C GLN A 259 -24.28 -4.79 -26.40
N ALA A 260 -24.29 -5.99 -25.81
CA ALA A 260 -24.89 -7.18 -26.44
C ALA A 260 -26.40 -6.98 -26.79
N ARG A 261 -27.10 -6.16 -25.97
CA ARG A 261 -28.50 -5.80 -26.27
C ARG A 261 -28.62 -4.80 -27.42
N LEU A 262 -27.67 -3.90 -27.60
CA LEU A 262 -27.60 -3.01 -28.77
C LEU A 262 -27.24 -3.80 -30.03
N ASP A 263 -26.32 -4.74 -29.93
CA ASP A 263 -25.88 -5.59 -31.06
C ASP A 263 -27.01 -6.51 -31.55
N ALA A 264 -27.99 -6.78 -30.69
CA ALA A 264 -29.19 -7.54 -31.08
C ALA A 264 -30.26 -6.70 -31.83
N VAL A 265 -30.14 -5.37 -31.87
CA VAL A 265 -31.14 -4.47 -32.50
C VAL A 265 -31.31 -4.75 -34.00
N PRO A 266 -30.28 -5.03 -34.81
CA PRO A 266 -30.42 -5.38 -36.22
C PRO A 266 -31.35 -6.59 -36.46
N GLN A 267 -31.43 -7.51 -35.49
CA GLN A 267 -32.36 -8.67 -35.57
C GLN A 267 -33.85 -8.25 -35.66
N SER A 268 -34.14 -6.98 -35.29
CA SER A 268 -35.51 -6.43 -35.36
C SER A 268 -36.08 -6.43 -36.81
N GLU A 269 -35.22 -6.31 -37.80
CA GLU A 269 -35.63 -6.36 -39.21
C GLU A 269 -35.99 -7.79 -39.64
N GLY A 270 -35.18 -8.77 -39.22
CA GLY A 270 -35.47 -10.18 -39.49
C GLY A 270 -36.77 -10.67 -38.79
N LEU A 271 -37.00 -10.19 -37.54
CA LEU A 271 -38.25 -10.46 -36.84
C LEU A 271 -39.46 -9.85 -37.54
N GLN A 272 -39.30 -8.67 -38.13
CA GLN A 272 -40.33 -8.01 -38.90
C GLN A 272 -40.62 -8.79 -40.21
N GLN A 273 -39.59 -9.16 -40.97
CA GLN A 273 -39.72 -9.96 -42.20
C GLN A 273 -40.42 -11.31 -41.91
N GLN A 274 -40.07 -11.98 -40.81
CA GLN A 274 -40.74 -13.18 -40.39
C GLN A 274 -42.22 -12.95 -40.07
N ALA A 275 -42.53 -11.85 -39.39
CA ALA A 275 -43.93 -11.48 -39.11
C ALA A 275 -44.70 -11.20 -40.38
N ASP A 276 -44.11 -10.47 -41.34
CA ASP A 276 -44.68 -10.20 -42.65
C ASP A 276 -44.97 -11.53 -43.43
N GLY A 277 -44.03 -12.49 -43.35
CA GLY A 277 -44.19 -13.83 -43.95
C GLY A 277 -45.35 -14.64 -43.38
N TYR A 278 -45.65 -14.53 -42.10
CA TYR A 278 -46.81 -15.15 -41.47
C TYR A 278 -48.14 -14.51 -41.94
N LEU A 279 -48.14 -13.21 -42.21
CA LEU A 279 -49.37 -12.52 -42.62
C LEU A 279 -49.60 -12.49 -44.14
N SER A 280 -48.59 -12.79 -44.97
CA SER A 280 -48.68 -12.82 -46.42
C SER A 280 -49.29 -14.13 -46.98
N GLN A 281 -49.66 -15.10 -46.13
CA GLN A 281 -50.37 -16.34 -46.54
C GLN A 281 -51.78 -16.00 -46.97
N GLN A 282 -52.28 -16.75 -47.94
CA GLN A 282 -53.59 -16.48 -48.59
C GLN A 282 -54.80 -16.55 -47.65
N ASP A 283 -54.72 -17.30 -46.50
CA ASP A 283 -55.68 -17.33 -45.39
C ASP A 283 -54.89 -17.58 -44.05
N PRO A 284 -54.35 -16.54 -43.42
CA PRO A 284 -53.54 -16.78 -42.25
C PRO A 284 -54.38 -17.24 -41.06
N SER A 285 -54.02 -18.42 -40.51
CA SER A 285 -54.64 -18.92 -39.30
C SER A 285 -54.53 -17.95 -38.11
N ARG A 286 -55.46 -18.04 -37.16
CA ARG A 286 -55.42 -17.25 -35.92
C ARG A 286 -54.08 -17.39 -35.21
N GLN A 287 -53.47 -18.57 -35.25
CA GLN A 287 -52.15 -18.81 -34.66
C GLN A 287 -51.01 -18.08 -35.41
N CYS A 288 -51.10 -17.97 -36.75
CA CYS A 288 -50.15 -17.17 -37.56
C CYS A 288 -50.25 -15.68 -37.21
N ILE A 289 -51.45 -15.15 -37.04
CA ILE A 289 -51.70 -13.76 -36.68
C ILE A 289 -51.15 -13.44 -35.28
N GLU A 290 -51.41 -14.32 -34.29
CA GLU A 290 -50.89 -14.16 -32.94
C GLU A 290 -49.33 -14.20 -32.91
N THR A 291 -48.75 -15.09 -33.73
CA THR A 291 -47.27 -15.21 -33.85
C THR A 291 -46.69 -13.94 -34.49
N ALA A 292 -47.24 -13.48 -35.57
CA ALA A 292 -46.80 -12.22 -36.21
C ALA A 292 -46.89 -11.03 -35.28
N GLN A 293 -47.98 -10.91 -34.51
CA GLN A 293 -48.13 -9.85 -33.50
C GLN A 293 -47.03 -9.90 -32.42
N LYS A 294 -46.67 -11.10 -31.94
CA LYS A 294 -45.56 -11.28 -30.98
C LYS A 294 -44.24 -10.85 -31.58
N LEU A 295 -43.95 -11.24 -32.82
CA LEU A 295 -42.71 -10.86 -33.52
C LEU A 295 -42.60 -9.33 -33.73
N TYR A 296 -43.68 -8.69 -34.20
CA TYR A 296 -43.72 -7.22 -34.30
C TYR A 296 -43.52 -6.53 -32.96
N LYS A 297 -44.13 -7.05 -31.89
CA LYS A 297 -43.95 -6.49 -30.53
C LYS A 297 -42.50 -6.63 -30.09
N GLN A 298 -41.85 -7.75 -30.38
CA GLN A 298 -40.42 -7.93 -30.07
C GLN A 298 -39.53 -7.01 -30.91
N ALA A 299 -39.72 -6.90 -32.21
CA ALA A 299 -39.02 -6.00 -33.10
C ALA A 299 -39.12 -4.53 -32.63
N ARG A 300 -40.34 -4.09 -32.27
CA ARG A 300 -40.62 -2.76 -31.77
C ARG A 300 -39.93 -2.52 -30.41
N LYS A 301 -39.93 -3.53 -29.52
CA LYS A 301 -39.23 -3.43 -28.20
C LYS A 301 -37.73 -3.27 -28.39
N LEU A 302 -37.11 -4.05 -29.31
CA LEU A 302 -35.66 -3.92 -29.60
C LEU A 302 -35.31 -2.48 -30.09
N ARG A 303 -36.02 -1.98 -31.10
CA ARG A 303 -35.78 -0.62 -31.64
C ARG A 303 -35.99 0.47 -30.60
N ARG A 304 -37.01 0.39 -29.76
CA ARG A 304 -37.25 1.39 -28.69
C ARG A 304 -36.22 1.34 -27.56
N SER A 305 -35.52 0.20 -27.37
CA SER A 305 -34.54 0.04 -26.31
C SER A 305 -33.25 0.86 -26.57
N VAL A 306 -32.92 1.20 -27.81
CA VAL A 306 -31.73 1.95 -28.18
C VAL A 306 -31.63 3.28 -27.41
N ALA A 307 -32.67 4.08 -27.46
CA ALA A 307 -32.70 5.40 -26.79
C ALA A 307 -32.52 5.32 -25.27
N ALA A 308 -32.88 4.19 -24.65
CA ALA A 308 -32.70 3.99 -23.20
C ALA A 308 -31.34 3.35 -22.86
N ILE A 309 -30.78 2.55 -23.76
CA ILE A 309 -29.53 1.81 -23.52
C ILE A 309 -28.31 2.70 -23.80
N THR A 310 -28.33 3.46 -24.90
CA THR A 310 -27.15 4.26 -25.31
C THR A 310 -26.63 5.20 -24.21
N PRO A 311 -27.44 6.03 -23.53
CA PRO A 311 -26.95 6.90 -22.46
C PRO A 311 -26.38 6.12 -21.24
N ARG A 312 -26.98 4.93 -20.98
CA ARG A 312 -26.51 4.06 -19.90
C ARG A 312 -25.16 3.44 -20.21
N LEU A 313 -24.98 3.00 -21.46
CA LEU A 313 -23.71 2.43 -21.92
C LEU A 313 -22.59 3.48 -21.86
N GLU A 314 -22.87 4.71 -22.34
CA GLU A 314 -21.93 5.83 -22.23
C GLU A 314 -21.55 6.13 -20.78
N TRP A 315 -22.52 6.10 -19.87
CA TRP A 315 -22.28 6.27 -18.44
C TRP A 315 -21.36 5.18 -17.88
N HIS A 316 -21.60 3.89 -18.20
CA HIS A 316 -20.75 2.78 -17.77
C HIS A 316 -19.32 2.91 -18.34
N GLN A 317 -19.20 3.33 -19.60
CA GLN A 317 -17.89 3.55 -20.25
C GLN A 317 -17.10 4.68 -19.56
N GLN A 318 -17.75 5.82 -19.27
CA GLN A 318 -17.11 6.92 -18.56
C GLN A 318 -16.69 6.52 -17.14
N ARG A 319 -17.57 5.78 -16.44
CA ARG A 319 -17.27 5.28 -15.11
C ARG A 319 -16.12 4.28 -15.10
N LEU A 320 -16.08 3.37 -16.07
CA LEU A 320 -14.98 2.42 -16.26
C LEU A 320 -13.66 3.15 -16.48
N ALA A 321 -13.63 4.12 -17.38
CA ALA A 321 -12.45 4.95 -17.63
C ALA A 321 -11.95 5.67 -16.36
N ALA A 322 -12.85 6.20 -15.53
CA ALA A 322 -12.49 6.85 -14.27
C ALA A 322 -11.90 5.86 -13.25
N LEU A 323 -12.46 4.65 -13.14
CA LEU A 323 -11.94 3.60 -12.26
C LEU A 323 -10.56 3.10 -12.70
N GLU A 324 -10.35 2.94 -14.01
CA GLU A 324 -9.06 2.54 -14.59
C GLU A 324 -8.00 3.63 -14.41
N ALA A 325 -8.37 4.91 -14.55
CA ALA A 325 -7.48 6.03 -14.25
C ALA A 325 -7.07 6.05 -12.77
N SER A 326 -8.03 5.80 -11.85
CA SER A 326 -7.73 5.67 -10.42
C SER A 326 -6.74 4.54 -10.12
N LEU A 327 -6.84 3.42 -10.84
CA LEU A 327 -5.90 2.30 -10.72
C LEU A 327 -4.49 2.73 -11.14
N THR A 328 -4.37 3.44 -12.25
CA THR A 328 -3.10 3.98 -12.75
C THR A 328 -2.47 4.95 -11.74
N TYR A 329 -3.26 5.83 -11.12
CA TYR A 329 -2.76 6.74 -10.07
C TYR A 329 -2.29 5.98 -8.82
N LEU A 330 -2.99 4.92 -8.40
CA LEU A 330 -2.56 4.08 -7.27
C LEU A 330 -1.21 3.39 -7.50
N GLU A 331 -0.95 2.94 -8.71
CA GLU A 331 0.34 2.33 -9.08
C GLU A 331 1.48 3.33 -8.97
N GLN A 332 1.20 4.60 -9.26
CA GLN A 332 2.18 5.68 -9.30
C GLN A 332 2.36 6.42 -7.96
N ALA A 333 1.45 6.24 -7.01
CA ALA A 333 1.54 6.90 -5.70
C ALA A 333 2.76 6.41 -4.93
N THR A 334 3.57 7.33 -4.41
CA THR A 334 4.82 7.05 -3.70
C THR A 334 4.77 7.36 -2.21
N THR A 335 3.78 8.14 -1.77
CA THR A 335 3.63 8.56 -0.38
C THR A 335 2.28 8.15 0.21
N LEU A 336 2.21 8.02 1.54
CA LEU A 336 0.94 7.75 2.23
C LEU A 336 -0.07 8.88 2.05
N ALA A 337 0.38 10.13 1.98
CA ALA A 337 -0.50 11.29 1.76
C ALA A 337 -1.20 11.22 0.40
N GLU A 338 -0.46 10.88 -0.67
CA GLU A 338 -1.04 10.64 -2.00
C GLU A 338 -2.05 9.48 -1.98
N MET A 339 -1.69 8.40 -1.28
CA MET A 339 -2.55 7.22 -1.17
C MET A 339 -3.85 7.53 -0.42
N GLU A 340 -3.84 8.37 0.60
CA GLU A 340 -5.03 8.79 1.34
C GLU A 340 -5.91 9.73 0.50
N ALA A 341 -5.30 10.65 -0.25
CA ALA A 341 -6.04 11.48 -1.20
C ALA A 341 -6.78 10.63 -2.25
N LEU A 342 -6.08 9.64 -2.83
CA LEU A 342 -6.67 8.68 -3.77
C LEU A 342 -7.76 7.82 -3.11
N ALA A 343 -7.56 7.38 -1.87
CA ALA A 343 -8.57 6.63 -1.12
C ALA A 343 -9.88 7.41 -0.97
N SER A 344 -9.79 8.71 -0.67
CA SER A 344 -10.96 9.60 -0.59
C SER A 344 -11.69 9.69 -1.92
N GLU A 345 -10.98 9.83 -3.05
CA GLU A 345 -11.57 9.86 -4.39
C GLU A 345 -12.21 8.52 -4.77
N VAL A 346 -11.55 7.40 -4.46
CA VAL A 346 -12.11 6.06 -4.68
C VAL A 346 -13.38 5.85 -3.87
N ASP A 347 -13.42 6.30 -2.62
CA ASP A 347 -14.63 6.22 -1.79
C ASP A 347 -15.79 7.06 -2.37
N GLU A 348 -15.50 8.21 -2.96
CA GLU A 348 -16.51 9.02 -3.66
C GLU A 348 -17.01 8.34 -4.94
N LEU A 349 -16.08 7.79 -5.75
CA LEU A 349 -16.42 7.08 -6.96
C LEU A 349 -17.27 5.83 -6.68
N LEU A 350 -16.94 5.06 -5.64
CA LEU A 350 -17.64 3.83 -5.28
C LEU A 350 -18.90 4.10 -4.43
N GLY A 351 -18.94 5.18 -3.67
CA GLY A 351 -20.03 5.55 -2.75
C GLY A 351 -21.20 6.24 -3.42
N SER A 352 -21.06 6.74 -4.64
CA SER A 352 -22.11 7.49 -5.36
C SER A 352 -23.37 6.67 -5.66
N GLU A 353 -23.31 5.34 -5.60
CA GLU A 353 -24.48 4.47 -5.74
C GLU A 353 -25.35 4.33 -4.47
N ARG A 354 -24.77 4.59 -3.27
CA ARG A 354 -25.47 4.35 -1.98
C ARG A 354 -26.00 5.61 -1.27
N SER A 355 -25.61 6.79 -1.68
CA SER A 355 -25.98 8.02 -0.95
C SER A 355 -26.83 8.99 -1.79
N GLN A 356 -28.08 8.65 -2.01
CA GLN A 356 -29.12 9.66 -2.30
C GLN A 356 -29.59 10.42 -1.04
N GLN A 357 -28.92 10.30 0.11
CA GLN A 357 -29.23 11.06 1.33
C GLN A 357 -28.38 12.33 1.42
N PRO A 358 -29.03 13.53 1.43
CA PRO A 358 -28.33 14.83 1.38
C PRO A 358 -27.58 15.25 2.65
N SER A 359 -27.76 14.56 3.77
CA SER A 359 -27.37 15.06 5.10
C SER A 359 -25.86 15.01 5.44
N ASN A 360 -25.04 14.25 4.74
CA ASN A 360 -23.62 14.12 5.08
C ASN A 360 -22.64 14.80 4.09
N ARG A 361 -23.14 15.47 3.08
CA ARG A 361 -22.31 16.10 2.04
C ARG A 361 -21.55 17.36 2.55
N LYS A 362 -22.10 18.08 3.54
CA LYS A 362 -21.46 19.29 4.10
C LYS A 362 -20.29 18.96 5.04
N GLN A 363 -20.39 17.92 5.86
CA GLN A 363 -19.31 17.53 6.76
C GLN A 363 -18.13 16.86 6.03
N ARG A 364 -18.38 16.10 4.96
CA ARG A 364 -17.31 15.50 4.11
C ARG A 364 -16.53 16.56 3.30
N ARG A 365 -17.15 17.66 2.90
CA ARG A 365 -16.46 18.77 2.21
C ARG A 365 -15.48 19.53 3.11
N GLN A 366 -15.67 19.54 4.43
CA GLN A 366 -14.75 20.18 5.38
C GLN A 366 -13.54 19.32 5.74
N ALA A 367 -13.62 17.99 5.59
CA ALA A 367 -12.49 17.08 5.84
C ALA A 367 -11.46 17.03 4.68
N SER A 368 -11.79 17.61 3.51
CA SER A 368 -10.90 17.63 2.34
C SER A 368 -10.08 18.93 2.21
N GLY A 369 -9.81 19.62 3.32
CA GLY A 369 -9.09 20.89 3.36
C GLY A 369 -7.58 20.83 3.13
N GLN A 370 -7.02 19.74 2.62
CA GLN A 370 -5.63 19.74 2.15
C GLN A 370 -5.55 20.49 0.82
N PRO A 371 -4.59 21.43 0.69
CA PRO A 371 -4.39 22.15 -0.56
C PRO A 371 -4.10 21.15 -1.69
N ILE A 372 -4.73 21.34 -2.84
CA ILE A 372 -4.47 20.57 -4.04
C ILE A 372 -3.07 20.98 -4.51
N GLN A 373 -2.11 20.08 -4.37
CA GLN A 373 -0.73 20.30 -4.78
C GLN A 373 -0.37 19.29 -5.88
N PRO A 374 -0.48 19.67 -7.18
CA PRO A 374 0.04 18.85 -8.27
C PRO A 374 1.57 18.80 -8.21
N LEU A 375 2.16 17.81 -8.84
CA LEU A 375 3.60 17.79 -9.04
C LEU A 375 3.99 18.96 -9.96
N GLN A 376 4.97 19.75 -9.54
CA GLN A 376 5.50 20.86 -10.32
C GLN A 376 6.96 20.60 -10.65
N LEU A 377 7.30 20.77 -11.90
CA LEU A 377 8.65 20.62 -12.45
C LEU A 377 8.97 21.84 -13.30
N GLN A 378 10.24 22.07 -13.57
CA GLN A 378 10.70 23.08 -14.52
C GLN A 378 11.24 22.41 -15.78
N SER A 379 10.86 22.94 -16.92
CA SER A 379 11.41 22.53 -18.21
C SER A 379 12.82 23.10 -18.43
N SER A 380 13.46 22.72 -19.53
CA SER A 380 14.79 23.22 -19.90
C SER A 380 14.85 24.74 -20.09
N SER A 381 13.75 25.36 -20.54
CA SER A 381 13.61 26.82 -20.69
C SER A 381 13.14 27.51 -19.40
N GLY A 382 12.95 26.77 -18.30
CA GLY A 382 12.48 27.30 -17.01
C GLY A 382 10.97 27.47 -16.89
N LEU A 383 10.19 27.01 -17.89
CA LEU A 383 8.72 27.02 -17.82
C LEU A 383 8.22 25.96 -16.83
N VAL A 384 7.13 26.27 -16.15
CA VAL A 384 6.54 25.34 -15.17
C VAL A 384 5.73 24.26 -15.90
N LEU A 385 5.99 23.00 -15.53
CA LEU A 385 5.23 21.81 -15.90
C LEU A 385 4.43 21.35 -14.68
N GLN A 386 3.12 21.30 -14.81
CA GLN A 386 2.22 20.80 -13.75
C GLN A 386 1.68 19.42 -14.14
N VAL A 387 1.82 18.44 -13.25
CA VAL A 387 1.34 17.06 -13.45
C VAL A 387 0.30 16.74 -12.39
N GLY A 388 -0.90 16.40 -12.81
CA GLY A 388 -1.96 15.96 -11.91
C GLY A 388 -1.85 14.45 -11.65
N ARG A 389 -1.87 14.06 -10.38
CA ARG A 389 -1.67 12.66 -9.93
C ARG A 389 -2.94 12.02 -9.39
N ASN A 390 -4.08 12.68 -9.56
CA ASN A 390 -5.41 12.18 -9.24
C ASN A 390 -6.46 12.99 -10.01
N HIS A 391 -7.73 12.57 -9.93
CA HIS A 391 -8.82 13.21 -10.67
C HIS A 391 -9.02 14.69 -10.31
N ARG A 392 -8.92 15.03 -9.01
CA ARG A 392 -9.09 16.41 -8.54
C ARG A 392 -7.95 17.31 -8.98
N GLN A 393 -6.72 16.80 -8.97
CA GLN A 393 -5.55 17.54 -9.46
C GLN A 393 -5.65 17.77 -10.97
N ASN A 394 -6.04 16.74 -11.74
CA ASN A 394 -6.26 16.87 -13.18
C ASN A 394 -7.30 17.96 -13.50
N GLU A 395 -8.43 17.95 -12.79
CA GLU A 395 -9.46 18.98 -12.93
C GLU A 395 -8.92 20.37 -12.59
N TRP A 396 -8.15 20.46 -11.50
CA TRP A 396 -7.64 21.72 -10.99
C TRP A 396 -6.59 22.36 -11.91
N ILE A 397 -5.61 21.59 -12.41
CA ILE A 397 -4.57 22.11 -13.32
C ILE A 397 -5.15 22.48 -14.69
N ALA A 398 -6.16 21.73 -15.18
CA ALA A 398 -6.72 21.94 -16.51
C ALA A 398 -7.71 23.11 -16.56
N PHE A 399 -8.50 23.36 -15.47
CA PHE A 399 -9.61 24.30 -15.53
C PHE A 399 -9.58 25.44 -14.51
N GLN A 400 -8.71 25.34 -13.46
CA GLN A 400 -8.63 26.38 -12.44
C GLN A 400 -7.29 27.10 -12.45
N GLN A 401 -6.19 26.38 -12.73
CA GLN A 401 -4.83 26.93 -12.78
C GLN A 401 -4.38 27.30 -14.18
N ALA A 402 -4.87 26.60 -15.19
CA ALA A 402 -4.50 26.89 -16.57
C ALA A 402 -4.98 28.27 -17.00
N ARG A 403 -4.14 28.97 -17.73
CA ARG A 403 -4.41 30.27 -18.34
C ARG A 403 -4.45 30.14 -19.86
N ARG A 404 -5.06 31.11 -20.50
CA ARG A 404 -5.06 31.19 -21.96
C ARG A 404 -3.62 31.22 -22.47
N GLY A 405 -3.31 30.35 -23.46
CA GLY A 405 -1.97 30.16 -23.99
C GLY A 405 -1.18 29.02 -23.34
N ASP A 406 -1.67 28.42 -22.24
CA ASP A 406 -1.08 27.18 -21.69
C ASP A 406 -1.41 25.97 -22.58
N LEU A 407 -0.54 24.97 -22.54
CA LEU A 407 -0.68 23.77 -23.34
C LEU A 407 -0.94 22.55 -22.44
N TRP A 408 -1.97 21.80 -22.77
CA TRP A 408 -2.36 20.59 -22.08
C TRP A 408 -1.93 19.34 -22.88
N PHE A 409 -1.39 18.34 -22.15
CA PHE A 409 -0.92 17.06 -22.71
C PHE A 409 -1.56 15.90 -22.00
N HIS A 410 -1.88 14.84 -22.75
CA HIS A 410 -2.40 13.60 -22.20
C HIS A 410 -2.08 12.41 -23.12
N ALA A 411 -1.82 11.22 -22.54
CA ALA A 411 -1.65 9.99 -23.31
C ALA A 411 -2.94 9.63 -24.05
N GLN A 412 -2.86 9.44 -25.35
CA GLN A 412 -4.03 9.20 -26.19
C GLN A 412 -4.64 7.84 -25.89
N GLU A 413 -5.97 7.80 -25.66
CA GLU A 413 -6.75 6.58 -25.38
C GLU A 413 -6.26 5.73 -24.20
N LEU A 414 -5.39 6.26 -23.36
CA LEU A 414 -4.86 5.59 -22.18
C LEU A 414 -5.18 6.36 -20.90
N PRO A 415 -5.57 5.67 -19.81
CA PRO A 415 -5.68 6.31 -18.51
C PRO A 415 -4.34 6.91 -18.07
N GLY A 416 -4.37 8.15 -17.57
CA GLY A 416 -3.15 8.84 -17.17
C GLY A 416 -3.37 10.22 -16.58
N SER A 417 -2.26 10.88 -16.28
CA SER A 417 -2.21 12.23 -15.74
C SER A 417 -2.37 13.28 -16.83
N HIS A 418 -3.03 14.37 -16.48
CA HIS A 418 -2.93 15.61 -17.25
C HIS A 418 -1.57 16.25 -16.96
N VAL A 419 -0.94 16.78 -17.99
CA VAL A 419 0.25 17.63 -17.87
C VAL A 419 -0.08 18.97 -18.48
N VAL A 420 0.21 20.06 -17.76
CA VAL A 420 0.02 21.43 -18.25
C VAL A 420 1.36 22.13 -18.28
N LEU A 421 1.81 22.52 -19.45
CA LEU A 421 2.95 23.41 -19.66
C LEU A 421 2.47 24.85 -19.60
N LYS A 422 3.09 25.67 -18.74
CA LYS A 422 2.77 27.08 -18.55
C LYS A 422 3.34 27.96 -19.67
N ALA A 423 2.95 27.69 -20.91
CA ALA A 423 3.40 28.41 -22.09
C ALA A 423 2.87 29.86 -22.17
N SER A 424 1.88 30.22 -21.36
CA SER A 424 1.44 31.61 -21.18
C SER A 424 2.48 32.49 -20.47
N GLU A 425 3.49 31.89 -19.82
CA GLU A 425 4.53 32.59 -19.05
C GLU A 425 5.82 32.81 -19.85
N GLY A 426 5.94 32.21 -21.08
CA GLY A 426 7.09 32.34 -21.95
C GLY A 426 6.96 31.55 -23.24
N LEU A 427 7.90 31.71 -24.15
CA LEU A 427 7.94 30.94 -25.40
C LEU A 427 8.39 29.49 -25.10
N ALA A 428 7.53 28.53 -25.40
CA ALA A 428 7.86 27.13 -25.29
C ALA A 428 8.76 26.69 -26.46
N SER A 429 9.85 26.00 -26.14
CA SER A 429 10.72 25.34 -27.13
C SER A 429 10.20 23.92 -27.46
N ASP A 430 10.71 23.33 -28.51
CA ASP A 430 10.41 21.94 -28.89
C ASP A 430 10.81 20.96 -27.75
N ASP A 431 11.90 21.26 -27.04
CA ASP A 431 12.33 20.45 -25.88
C ASP A 431 11.33 20.54 -24.71
N ASP A 432 10.70 21.69 -24.47
CA ASP A 432 9.67 21.85 -23.43
C ASP A 432 8.40 21.06 -23.79
N LEU A 433 7.99 21.11 -25.06
CA LEU A 433 6.85 20.33 -25.56
C LEU A 433 7.11 18.84 -25.45
N GLN A 434 8.32 18.42 -25.80
CA GLN A 434 8.74 17.02 -25.70
C GLN A 434 8.80 16.56 -24.24
N ALA A 435 9.32 17.38 -23.32
CA ALA A 435 9.35 17.06 -21.89
C ALA A 435 7.94 16.90 -21.31
N ALA A 436 6.99 17.75 -21.72
CA ALA A 436 5.58 17.63 -21.34
C ALA A 436 4.95 16.33 -21.86
N ALA A 437 5.24 15.97 -23.12
CA ALA A 437 4.77 14.72 -23.73
C ALA A 437 5.37 13.49 -23.03
N ASP A 438 6.67 13.51 -22.68
CA ASP A 438 7.35 12.43 -21.96
C ASP A 438 6.76 12.24 -20.55
N LEU A 439 6.45 13.33 -19.86
CA LEU A 439 5.76 13.28 -18.57
C LEU A 439 4.35 12.70 -18.68
N ALA A 440 3.57 13.11 -19.68
CA ALA A 440 2.24 12.55 -19.91
C ALA A 440 2.30 11.04 -20.22
N ALA A 441 3.29 10.61 -20.99
CA ALA A 441 3.55 9.20 -21.26
C ALA A 441 3.96 8.44 -20.00
N HIS A 442 4.88 8.99 -19.19
CA HIS A 442 5.38 8.38 -17.95
C HIS A 442 4.27 8.23 -16.90
N PHE A 443 3.40 9.22 -16.75
CA PHE A 443 2.28 9.20 -15.80
C PHE A 443 1.00 8.63 -16.43
N SER A 444 1.12 7.73 -17.40
CA SER A 444 0.02 6.99 -18.00
C SER A 444 0.15 5.49 -17.79
N ARG A 445 -0.91 4.75 -18.15
CA ARG A 445 -0.89 3.27 -18.19
C ARG A 445 0.12 2.75 -19.20
N GLY A 446 0.52 3.57 -20.20
CA GLY A 446 1.54 3.24 -21.20
C GLY A 446 2.98 3.35 -20.71
N ARG A 447 3.23 3.60 -19.43
CA ARG A 447 4.56 3.80 -18.82
C ARG A 447 5.60 2.73 -19.14
N GLY A 448 5.18 1.48 -19.36
CA GLY A 448 6.07 0.36 -19.72
C GLY A 448 6.40 0.26 -21.21
N ASN A 449 5.85 1.11 -22.05
CA ASN A 449 6.10 1.10 -23.50
C ASN A 449 7.28 2.01 -23.82
N GLY A 450 8.04 1.69 -24.88
CA GLY A 450 9.14 2.55 -25.35
C GLY A 450 8.67 3.92 -25.81
N ARG A 451 7.48 3.98 -26.44
CA ARG A 451 6.83 5.21 -26.91
C ARG A 451 5.33 5.16 -26.69
N VAL A 452 4.74 6.29 -26.36
CA VAL A 452 3.30 6.45 -26.11
C VAL A 452 2.79 7.64 -26.93
N PRO A 453 1.68 7.49 -27.68
CA PRO A 453 1.07 8.62 -28.36
C PRO A 453 0.45 9.57 -27.32
N VAL A 454 0.78 10.84 -27.40
CA VAL A 454 0.33 11.92 -26.52
C VAL A 454 -0.34 12.98 -27.38
N VAL A 455 -1.50 13.43 -26.98
CA VAL A 455 -2.19 14.56 -27.60
C VAL A 455 -1.85 15.85 -26.85
N MET A 456 -1.50 16.89 -27.57
CA MET A 456 -1.33 18.27 -27.09
C MET A 456 -2.49 19.12 -27.59
N VAL A 457 -3.08 19.89 -26.68
CA VAL A 457 -4.19 20.81 -27.00
C VAL A 457 -4.00 22.12 -26.24
N PRO A 458 -4.21 23.30 -26.85
CA PRO A 458 -4.35 24.54 -26.09
C PRO A 458 -5.50 24.42 -25.06
N VAL A 459 -5.31 24.91 -23.86
CA VAL A 459 -6.29 24.71 -22.76
C VAL A 459 -7.68 25.26 -23.09
N GLU A 460 -7.78 26.27 -23.99
CA GLU A 460 -9.05 26.81 -24.50
C GLU A 460 -9.87 25.81 -25.31
N GLY A 461 -9.21 24.77 -25.83
CA GLY A 461 -9.84 23.66 -26.56
C GLY A 461 -10.45 22.58 -25.67
N LEU A 462 -10.24 22.66 -24.34
CA LEU A 462 -10.75 21.68 -23.38
C LEU A 462 -12.19 21.99 -22.98
N GLN A 463 -13.00 20.95 -22.88
CA GLN A 463 -14.39 21.03 -22.43
C GLN A 463 -14.65 20.00 -21.34
N ARG A 464 -15.39 20.42 -20.29
CA ARG A 464 -15.89 19.49 -19.25
C ARG A 464 -16.99 18.61 -19.82
N ILE A 465 -17.04 17.38 -19.37
CA ILE A 465 -18.14 16.46 -19.67
C ILE A 465 -19.11 16.48 -18.49
N PRO A 466 -20.34 16.94 -18.65
CA PRO A 466 -21.33 16.97 -17.59
C PRO A 466 -21.60 15.55 -17.05
N GLY A 467 -21.55 15.39 -15.71
CA GLY A 467 -21.81 14.11 -15.06
C GLY A 467 -20.65 13.10 -15.04
N ALA A 468 -19.55 13.39 -15.73
CA ALA A 468 -18.34 12.56 -15.66
C ALA A 468 -17.53 12.84 -14.37
N ALA A 469 -16.58 11.96 -14.06
CA ALA A 469 -15.65 12.16 -12.95
C ALA A 469 -14.80 13.44 -13.18
N ALA A 470 -14.36 14.05 -12.06
CA ALA A 470 -13.46 15.21 -12.12
C ALA A 470 -12.24 14.89 -12.99
N GLY A 471 -11.75 15.88 -13.76
CA GLY A 471 -10.61 15.70 -14.65
C GLY A 471 -10.93 14.94 -15.94
N THR A 472 -12.17 14.54 -16.19
CA THR A 472 -12.56 13.98 -17.49
C THR A 472 -12.84 15.13 -18.45
N VAL A 473 -12.08 15.15 -19.56
CA VAL A 473 -12.15 16.24 -20.55
C VAL A 473 -12.52 15.72 -21.93
N ARG A 474 -13.20 16.55 -22.68
CA ARG A 474 -13.33 16.43 -24.14
C ARG A 474 -12.47 17.51 -24.78
N HIS A 475 -11.74 17.18 -25.80
CA HIS A 475 -10.97 18.14 -26.59
C HIS A 475 -11.36 18.08 -28.07
N ARG A 476 -11.17 19.20 -28.76
CA ARG A 476 -11.27 19.28 -30.21
C ARG A 476 -9.85 19.28 -30.74
N GLN A 477 -9.63 18.76 -31.93
CA GLN A 477 -8.35 18.71 -32.66
C GLN A 477 -7.10 19.04 -31.83
N GLY A 478 -6.22 18.08 -31.69
CA GLY A 478 -4.94 18.25 -30.99
C GLY A 478 -3.79 17.79 -31.89
N GLU A 479 -2.61 18.31 -31.63
CA GLU A 479 -1.38 17.81 -32.21
C GLU A 479 -0.92 16.55 -31.52
N GLN A 480 -0.37 15.59 -32.27
CA GLN A 480 0.12 14.34 -31.75
C GLN A 480 1.63 14.37 -31.53
N PHE A 481 2.07 14.01 -30.35
CA PHE A 481 3.46 13.82 -29.95
C PHE A 481 3.73 12.37 -29.59
N TRP A 482 4.99 11.95 -29.72
CA TRP A 482 5.45 10.67 -29.18
C TRP A 482 6.23 10.94 -27.90
N GLY A 483 5.61 10.60 -26.74
CA GLY A 483 6.26 10.67 -25.44
C GLY A 483 7.07 9.40 -25.16
N GLU A 484 8.25 9.55 -24.59
CA GLU A 484 9.13 8.46 -24.15
C GLU A 484 9.16 8.42 -22.61
N PRO A 485 8.49 7.44 -21.96
CA PRO A 485 8.35 7.39 -20.51
C PRO A 485 9.68 7.39 -19.74
N ASP A 486 10.70 6.74 -20.27
CA ASP A 486 12.02 6.63 -19.64
C ASP A 486 12.79 7.95 -19.66
N ARG A 487 12.57 8.79 -20.66
CA ARG A 487 13.21 10.11 -20.76
C ARG A 487 12.70 11.06 -19.66
N ALA A 488 11.44 10.94 -19.24
CA ALA A 488 10.89 11.69 -18.12
C ALA A 488 11.62 11.40 -16.78
N LEU A 489 12.22 10.22 -16.61
CA LEU A 489 12.95 9.85 -15.41
C LEU A 489 14.15 10.77 -15.14
N SER A 490 14.82 11.24 -16.19
CA SER A 490 15.96 12.16 -16.07
C SER A 490 15.51 13.51 -15.50
N LEU A 491 14.38 14.04 -15.97
CA LEU A 491 13.79 15.28 -15.48
C LEU A 491 13.32 15.15 -14.03
N LEU A 492 12.68 14.02 -13.72
CA LEU A 492 12.20 13.73 -12.35
C LEU A 492 13.34 13.60 -11.34
N ARG A 493 14.48 12.97 -11.73
CA ARG A 493 15.65 12.83 -10.86
C ARG A 493 16.40 14.14 -10.66
N ALA A 494 16.49 14.98 -11.68
CA ALA A 494 17.19 16.26 -11.62
C ALA A 494 16.51 17.27 -10.66
N GLN A 495 15.24 17.06 -10.32
CA GLN A 495 14.45 17.99 -9.51
C GLN A 495 13.94 17.36 -8.21
N GLN A 496 14.42 16.17 -7.84
CA GLN A 496 14.24 15.65 -6.47
C GLN A 496 15.23 16.38 -5.54
N PRO A 497 14.76 16.95 -4.40
CA PRO A 497 15.60 17.68 -3.44
C PRO A 497 16.63 16.77 -2.74
#